data_c44a5544a009fecb635db707730ba3f0
#
_entry.id   c44a5544a009fecb635db707730ba3f0
#
_cell.length_a   1.000
_cell.length_b   1.000
_cell.length_c   1.000
_cell.angle_alpha   90.00
_cell.angle_beta   90.00
_cell.angle_gamma   90.00
#
_symmetry.space_group_name_H-M   'P 1'
#
loop_
_entity.id
_entity.type
_entity.pdbx_description
1 polymer ?
#
loop_
_entity_poly.entity_id
_entity_poly.type
_entity_poly.pdbx_seq_one_letter_code
_entity_poly.pdbx_strand_id
1 'polypeptide(L)'
;MMTEQSPVKDTDATPVKATPTLPDAQTVTEVKHYTDRLFSFRCTRPASLRFRSGEFVMIGLMIDGKPLYRAYSIASPSWDEEIEFYSIKVQDGPLTGHLQNIEVGDKLLMRKKSTGTLVNDALIGGKRLYMLSTGTGLAPFASLIREPETYEKFDEVILTH
;
A
#
# COMPACT_ATOMS: atom_id res chain seq x y z
N MET A 1 26.55 29.26 -61.94
CA MET A 1 25.52 28.20 -61.66
C MET A 1 25.54 27.96 -60.16
N MET A 2 24.59 28.53 -59.51
CA MET A 2 24.37 28.38 -58.06
C MET A 2 23.32 27.30 -57.87
N THR A 3 23.65 26.25 -57.17
CA THR A 3 22.73 25.18 -56.75
C THR A 3 22.36 25.47 -55.29
N GLU A 4 21.13 25.86 -55.13
CA GLU A 4 20.47 26.14 -53.88
C GLU A 4 20.07 24.79 -53.23
N GLN A 5 20.64 24.50 -52.04
CA GLN A 5 20.22 23.39 -51.21
C GLN A 5 19.17 23.89 -50.21
N SER A 6 17.95 23.40 -50.36
CA SER A 6 16.86 23.61 -49.44
C SER A 6 17.13 22.84 -48.12
N PRO A 7 16.77 23.42 -46.98
CA PRO A 7 16.89 22.74 -45.67
C PRO A 7 15.79 21.69 -45.50
N VAL A 8 16.21 20.51 -45.12
CA VAL A 8 15.32 19.41 -44.66
C VAL A 8 14.70 19.82 -43.36
N LYS A 9 13.37 19.94 -43.33
CA LYS A 9 12.60 20.08 -42.13
C LYS A 9 12.48 18.74 -41.41
N ASP A 10 13.22 18.56 -40.34
CA ASP A 10 12.92 17.57 -39.33
C ASP A 10 11.75 18.06 -38.48
N THR A 11 10.60 17.53 -38.72
CA THR A 11 9.43 17.67 -37.85
C THR A 11 8.77 16.33 -37.76
N ASP A 12 8.95 15.64 -36.68
CA ASP A 12 7.86 14.96 -36.00
C ASP A 12 8.33 14.45 -34.61
N ALA A 13 8.48 15.38 -33.68
CA ALA A 13 8.45 15.02 -32.27
C ALA A 13 6.99 15.06 -31.84
N THR A 14 6.32 13.92 -31.93
CA THR A 14 5.01 13.73 -31.31
C THR A 14 5.14 14.06 -29.83
N PRO A 15 4.37 14.99 -29.26
CA PRO A 15 4.47 15.31 -27.84
C PRO A 15 4.07 14.07 -27.05
N VAL A 16 5.00 13.53 -26.28
CA VAL A 16 4.73 12.51 -25.27
C VAL A 16 3.67 13.10 -24.33
N LYS A 17 2.45 12.59 -24.42
CA LYS A 17 1.37 12.95 -23.51
C LYS A 17 1.88 12.68 -22.09
N ALA A 18 2.16 13.74 -21.32
CA ALA A 18 2.48 13.62 -19.92
C ALA A 18 1.36 12.85 -19.23
N THR A 19 1.69 11.70 -18.65
CA THR A 19 0.75 10.94 -17.85
C THR A 19 0.25 11.85 -16.73
N PRO A 20 -1.07 12.02 -16.55
CA PRO A 20 -1.58 12.87 -15.48
C PRO A 20 -0.98 12.43 -14.15
N THR A 21 -0.32 13.32 -13.46
CA THR A 21 0.17 13.07 -12.10
C THR A 21 -1.02 12.87 -11.20
N LEU A 22 -1.29 11.64 -10.79
CA LEU A 22 -2.34 11.32 -9.82
C LEU A 22 -1.84 11.79 -8.44
N PRO A 23 -2.50 12.77 -7.81
CA PRO A 23 -1.96 13.46 -6.62
C PRO A 23 -1.77 12.56 -5.38
N ASP A 24 -2.38 11.38 -5.37
CA ASP A 24 -2.32 10.41 -4.26
C ASP A 24 -1.65 9.08 -4.68
N ALA A 25 -0.93 9.04 -5.82
CA ALA A 25 -0.34 7.82 -6.33
C ALA A 25 0.98 7.49 -5.64
N GLN A 26 1.08 6.25 -5.16
CA GLN A 26 2.31 5.64 -4.67
C GLN A 26 2.81 4.60 -5.68
N THR A 27 4.10 4.29 -5.66
CA THR A 27 4.69 3.29 -6.55
C THR A 27 4.82 1.97 -5.81
N VAL A 28 4.35 0.89 -6.42
CA VAL A 28 4.55 -0.46 -5.90
C VAL A 28 6.03 -0.83 -6.02
N THR A 29 6.63 -1.25 -4.93
CA THR A 29 8.07 -1.56 -4.81
C THR A 29 8.33 -3.06 -4.69
N GLU A 30 7.37 -3.82 -4.17
CA GLU A 30 7.47 -5.27 -4.02
C GLU A 30 6.09 -5.92 -4.15
N VAL A 31 6.03 -7.10 -4.77
CA VAL A 31 4.86 -7.97 -4.77
C VAL A 31 5.31 -9.39 -4.47
N LYS A 32 4.67 -10.05 -3.52
CA LYS A 32 4.99 -11.42 -3.11
C LYS A 32 3.74 -12.27 -3.04
N HIS A 33 3.66 -13.28 -3.88
CA HIS A 33 2.60 -14.28 -3.86
C HIS A 33 3.01 -15.47 -2.98
N TYR A 34 2.19 -15.79 -1.97
CA TYR A 34 2.46 -16.89 -1.04
C TYR A 34 1.74 -18.17 -1.45
N THR A 35 0.50 -18.01 -1.92
CA THR A 35 -0.35 -19.10 -2.40
C THR A 35 -1.16 -18.62 -3.62
N ASP A 36 -2.02 -19.48 -4.13
CA ASP A 36 -3.03 -19.14 -5.13
C ASP A 36 -4.05 -18.08 -4.64
N ARG A 37 -4.14 -17.86 -3.33
CA ARG A 37 -5.10 -16.93 -2.71
C ARG A 37 -4.47 -15.76 -1.97
N LEU A 38 -3.24 -15.90 -1.50
CA LEU A 38 -2.61 -14.93 -0.60
C LEU A 38 -1.42 -14.24 -1.25
N PHE A 39 -1.36 -12.94 -1.10
CA PHE A 39 -0.23 -12.13 -1.51
C PHE A 39 -0.04 -10.93 -0.61
N SER A 40 1.16 -10.37 -0.60
CA SER A 40 1.47 -9.07 -0.03
C SER A 40 2.10 -8.18 -1.09
N PHE A 41 2.04 -6.90 -0.84
CA PHE A 41 2.75 -5.93 -1.66
C PHE A 41 3.21 -4.76 -0.81
N ARG A 42 4.29 -4.12 -1.25
CA ARG A 42 4.84 -2.91 -0.65
C ARG A 42 4.75 -1.76 -1.65
N CYS A 43 4.66 -0.56 -1.16
CA CYS A 43 4.69 0.63 -1.96
C CYS A 43 5.39 1.77 -1.23
N THR A 44 5.74 2.81 -1.97
CA THR A 44 6.28 4.04 -1.40
C THR A 44 5.31 4.64 -0.40
N ARG A 45 5.85 5.31 0.62
CA ARG A 45 5.09 5.99 1.67
C ARG A 45 4.95 7.48 1.33
N PRO A 46 3.73 8.04 1.34
CA PRO A 46 3.58 9.48 1.23
C PRO A 46 4.33 10.19 2.36
N ALA A 47 5.14 11.21 2.04
CA ALA A 47 5.92 11.94 3.04
C ALA A 47 5.06 12.56 4.16
N SER A 48 3.79 12.84 3.87
CA SER A 48 2.82 13.38 4.83
C SER A 48 2.07 12.34 5.64
N LEU A 49 2.15 11.05 5.27
CA LEU A 49 1.43 9.98 5.97
C LEU A 49 2.07 9.71 7.33
N ARG A 50 1.31 9.98 8.39
CA ARG A 50 1.61 9.55 9.75
C ARG A 50 0.53 8.58 10.18
N PHE A 51 0.93 7.44 10.74
CA PHE A 51 0.01 6.44 11.24
C PHE A 51 0.58 5.76 12.49
N ARG A 52 -0.31 5.19 13.28
CA ARG A 52 0.05 4.31 14.39
C ARG A 52 -0.10 2.87 13.93
N SER A 53 0.82 2.02 14.34
CA SER A 53 0.73 0.58 14.06
C SER A 53 -0.61 0.02 14.52
N GLY A 54 -1.26 -0.73 13.61
CA GLY A 54 -2.64 -1.23 13.79
C GLY A 54 -3.71 -0.43 13.05
N GLU A 55 -3.41 0.77 12.56
CA GLU A 55 -4.35 1.56 11.75
C GLU A 55 -4.47 1.02 10.32
N PHE A 56 -5.51 1.47 9.62
CA PHE A 56 -5.74 1.22 8.20
C PHE A 56 -5.75 2.52 7.39
N VAL A 57 -5.59 2.40 6.09
CA VAL A 57 -5.67 3.50 5.14
C VAL A 57 -6.52 3.10 3.94
N MET A 58 -7.10 4.08 3.25
CA MET A 58 -7.82 3.83 2.01
C MET A 58 -6.82 3.74 0.86
N ILE A 59 -6.75 2.58 0.21
CA ILE A 59 -5.98 2.38 -1.02
C ILE A 59 -6.90 2.06 -2.18
N GLY A 60 -6.42 2.29 -3.40
CA GLY A 60 -7.23 2.07 -4.58
C GLY A 60 -6.46 2.02 -5.89
N LEU A 61 -7.19 1.75 -6.94
CA LEU A 61 -6.72 1.77 -8.33
C LEU A 61 -7.64 2.63 -9.19
N MET A 62 -7.10 3.10 -10.31
CA MET A 62 -7.93 3.66 -11.37
C MET A 62 -8.54 2.52 -12.18
N ILE A 63 -9.87 2.37 -12.11
CA ILE A 63 -10.62 1.37 -12.85
C ILE A 63 -11.65 2.09 -13.72
N ASP A 64 -11.60 1.84 -15.03
CA ASP A 64 -12.46 2.50 -16.02
C ASP A 64 -12.46 4.04 -15.90
N GLY A 65 -11.28 4.63 -15.66
CA GLY A 65 -11.10 6.08 -15.54
C GLY A 65 -11.61 6.68 -14.22
N LYS A 66 -12.02 5.87 -13.26
CA LYS A 66 -12.49 6.30 -11.93
C LYS A 66 -11.68 5.66 -10.81
N PRO A 67 -11.40 6.40 -9.74
CA PRO A 67 -10.70 5.83 -8.59
C PRO A 67 -11.66 4.95 -7.77
N LEU A 68 -11.25 3.72 -7.49
CA LEU A 68 -11.96 2.82 -6.59
C LEU A 68 -11.09 2.56 -5.36
N TYR A 69 -11.59 2.93 -4.19
CA TYR A 69 -10.88 2.78 -2.91
C TYR A 69 -11.51 1.73 -2.02
N ARG A 70 -10.67 1.07 -1.21
CA ARG A 70 -11.08 0.19 -0.09
C ARG A 70 -10.14 0.40 1.09
N ALA A 71 -10.65 0.13 2.28
CA ALA A 71 -9.87 0.15 3.51
C ALA A 71 -8.94 -1.07 3.58
N TYR A 72 -7.66 -0.82 3.85
CA TYR A 72 -6.64 -1.84 4.04
C TYR A 72 -5.84 -1.57 5.31
N SER A 73 -5.80 -2.55 6.21
CA SER A 73 -4.92 -2.49 7.37
C SER A 73 -3.47 -2.46 6.94
N ILE A 74 -2.70 -1.56 7.54
CA ILE A 74 -1.28 -1.44 7.29
C ILE A 74 -0.56 -2.57 8.02
N ALA A 75 0.24 -3.36 7.32
CA ALA A 75 0.99 -4.48 7.88
C ALA A 75 2.41 -4.08 8.31
N SER A 76 3.00 -3.06 7.66
CA SER A 76 4.29 -2.49 8.10
C SER A 76 4.14 -1.70 9.42
N PRO A 77 5.18 -1.63 10.25
CA PRO A 77 5.16 -0.81 11.46
C PRO A 77 5.24 0.69 11.13
N SER A 78 4.91 1.52 12.11
CA SER A 78 4.81 2.98 11.93
C SER A 78 6.13 3.66 11.53
N TRP A 79 7.25 3.07 11.87
CA TRP A 79 8.60 3.56 11.59
C TRP A 79 9.16 3.14 10.22
N ASP A 80 8.49 2.19 9.51
CA ASP A 80 8.95 1.72 8.19
C ASP A 80 8.87 2.84 7.14
N GLU A 81 9.82 2.88 6.24
CA GLU A 81 9.86 3.86 5.14
C GLU A 81 8.91 3.51 4.00
N GLU A 82 8.48 2.26 3.93
CA GLU A 82 7.50 1.77 2.97
C GLU A 82 6.21 1.30 3.67
N ILE A 83 5.14 1.21 2.90
CA ILE A 83 3.87 0.68 3.39
C ILE A 83 3.64 -0.72 2.83
N GLU A 84 3.38 -1.68 3.72
CA GLU A 84 3.08 -3.07 3.38
C GLU A 84 1.60 -3.38 3.61
N PHE A 85 1.03 -4.16 2.69
CA PHE A 85 -0.36 -4.64 2.77
C PHE A 85 -0.43 -6.14 2.53
N TYR A 86 -1.37 -6.80 3.21
CA TYR A 86 -1.76 -8.18 2.95
C TYR A 86 -3.10 -8.21 2.26
N SER A 87 -3.23 -9.05 1.23
CA SER A 87 -4.44 -9.16 0.44
C SER A 87 -4.72 -10.61 0.02
N ILE A 88 -5.99 -10.85 -0.29
CA ILE A 88 -6.44 -12.09 -0.90
C ILE A 88 -6.78 -11.86 -2.37
N LYS A 89 -6.65 -12.91 -3.17
CA LYS A 89 -7.07 -12.92 -4.57
C LYS A 89 -8.55 -13.29 -4.64
N VAL A 90 -9.38 -12.34 -5.06
CA VAL A 90 -10.81 -12.54 -5.30
C VAL A 90 -11.09 -12.15 -6.73
N GLN A 91 -11.36 -13.12 -7.62
CA GLN A 91 -11.49 -12.90 -9.06
C GLN A 91 -12.55 -11.85 -9.41
N ASP A 92 -13.71 -11.91 -8.78
CA ASP A 92 -14.84 -11.02 -9.06
C ASP A 92 -14.92 -9.83 -8.08
N GLY A 93 -13.89 -9.62 -7.26
CA GLY A 93 -13.82 -8.49 -6.35
C GLY A 93 -13.59 -7.18 -7.12
N PRO A 94 -14.39 -6.13 -6.88
CA PRO A 94 -14.28 -4.88 -7.63
C PRO A 94 -12.89 -4.25 -7.61
N LEU A 95 -12.19 -4.28 -6.48
CA LEU A 95 -10.80 -3.84 -6.37
C LEU A 95 -9.82 -5.02 -6.38
N THR A 96 -10.08 -6.06 -5.61
CA THR A 96 -9.18 -7.20 -5.45
C THR A 96 -8.97 -8.00 -6.74
N GLY A 97 -9.97 -8.04 -7.64
CA GLY A 97 -9.84 -8.63 -8.97
C GLY A 97 -8.75 -7.95 -9.81
N HIS A 98 -8.55 -6.65 -9.65
CA HIS A 98 -7.49 -5.89 -10.31
C HIS A 98 -6.19 -5.90 -9.48
N LEU A 99 -6.30 -5.72 -8.16
CA LEU A 99 -5.15 -5.61 -7.26
C LEU A 99 -4.29 -6.89 -7.24
N GLN A 100 -4.89 -8.06 -7.44
CA GLN A 100 -4.15 -9.33 -7.51
C GLN A 100 -3.14 -9.42 -8.67
N ASN A 101 -3.31 -8.57 -9.68
CA ASN A 101 -2.44 -8.49 -10.86
C ASN A 101 -1.47 -7.31 -10.80
N ILE A 102 -1.36 -6.64 -9.66
CA ILE A 102 -0.47 -5.49 -9.50
C ILE A 102 0.99 -5.95 -9.60
N GLU A 103 1.82 -5.13 -10.25
CA GLU A 103 3.23 -5.41 -10.46
C GLU A 103 4.11 -4.30 -9.88
N VAL A 104 5.40 -4.60 -9.70
CA VAL A 104 6.40 -3.61 -9.28
C VAL A 104 6.46 -2.49 -10.33
N GLY A 105 6.38 -1.25 -9.88
CA GLY A 105 6.32 -0.05 -10.73
C GLY A 105 4.92 0.50 -10.96
N ASP A 106 3.89 -0.30 -10.71
CA ASP A 106 2.50 0.14 -10.84
C ASP A 106 2.15 1.27 -9.85
N LYS A 107 1.09 2.01 -10.20
CA LYS A 107 0.59 3.11 -9.36
C LYS A 107 -0.59 2.66 -8.52
N LEU A 108 -0.40 2.76 -7.20
CA LEU A 108 -1.42 2.53 -6.19
C LEU A 108 -1.90 3.89 -5.65
N LEU A 109 -3.19 4.13 -5.67
CA LEU A 109 -3.76 5.31 -5.02
C LEU A 109 -3.79 5.09 -3.51
N MET A 110 -3.38 6.10 -2.73
CA MET A 110 -3.40 6.03 -1.27
C MET A 110 -3.85 7.35 -0.67
N ARG A 111 -4.87 7.31 0.19
CA ARG A 111 -5.29 8.49 0.94
C ARG A 111 -4.24 8.86 1.98
N LYS A 112 -4.11 10.15 2.25
CA LYS A 112 -3.07 10.70 3.16
C LYS A 112 -3.39 10.53 4.64
N LYS A 113 -4.59 10.07 4.99
CA LYS A 113 -5.05 9.92 6.36
C LYS A 113 -5.34 8.46 6.67
N SER A 114 -4.67 7.94 7.69
CA SER A 114 -4.99 6.66 8.33
C SER A 114 -6.02 6.86 9.43
N THR A 115 -6.65 5.77 9.84
CA THR A 115 -7.57 5.72 10.98
C THR A 115 -7.66 4.30 11.52
N GLY A 116 -8.26 4.13 12.68
CA GLY A 116 -8.45 2.86 13.35
C GLY A 116 -8.24 2.96 14.86
N THR A 117 -8.77 2.00 15.56
CA THR A 117 -8.70 1.94 17.03
C THR A 117 -7.95 0.72 17.56
N LEU A 118 -7.45 -0.15 16.67
CA LEU A 118 -6.65 -1.32 17.02
C LEU A 118 -5.18 -0.91 17.18
N VAL A 119 -4.92 -0.07 18.16
CA VAL A 119 -3.62 0.56 18.41
C VAL A 119 -3.22 0.41 19.88
N ASN A 120 -1.91 0.44 20.16
CA ASN A 120 -1.40 0.33 21.53
C ASN A 120 -1.99 1.40 22.49
N ASP A 121 -2.20 2.60 21.99
CA ASP A 121 -2.77 3.71 22.80
C ASP A 121 -4.18 3.39 23.35
N ALA A 122 -4.95 2.55 22.67
CA ALA A 122 -6.30 2.15 23.08
C ALA A 122 -6.28 1.06 24.16
N LEU A 123 -5.12 0.50 24.48
CA LEU A 123 -4.97 -0.60 25.42
C LEU A 123 -4.38 -0.10 26.75
N ILE A 124 -4.88 -0.63 27.85
CA ILE A 124 -4.23 -0.51 29.15
C ILE A 124 -3.13 -1.58 29.22
N GLY A 125 -1.92 -1.19 29.62
CA GLY A 125 -0.80 -2.10 29.79
C GLY A 125 -1.13 -3.22 30.77
N GLY A 126 -0.52 -4.38 30.58
CA GLY A 126 -0.79 -5.55 31.38
C GLY A 126 0.22 -6.66 31.17
N LYS A 127 -0.03 -7.79 31.79
CA LYS A 127 0.89 -8.92 31.72
C LYS A 127 0.92 -9.57 30.33
N ARG A 128 -0.26 -9.76 29.71
CA ARG A 128 -0.41 -10.48 28.45
C ARG A 128 -1.26 -9.72 27.44
N LEU A 129 -0.77 -9.67 26.21
CA LEU A 129 -1.52 -9.21 25.04
C LEU A 129 -1.81 -10.42 24.14
N TYR A 130 -3.09 -10.71 23.91
CA TYR A 130 -3.52 -11.72 22.95
C TYR A 130 -3.96 -11.04 21.66
N MET A 131 -3.36 -11.45 20.55
CA MET A 131 -3.70 -11.04 19.20
C MET A 131 -4.28 -12.23 18.46
N LEU A 132 -5.59 -12.26 18.25
CA LEU A 132 -6.30 -13.37 17.63
C LEU A 132 -6.68 -12.98 16.20
N SER A 133 -6.16 -13.69 15.20
CA SER A 133 -6.39 -13.35 13.80
C SER A 133 -6.75 -14.55 12.93
N THR A 134 -7.42 -14.27 11.82
CA THR A 134 -7.62 -15.20 10.71
C THR A 134 -7.43 -14.45 9.39
N GLY A 135 -6.90 -15.13 8.37
CA GLY A 135 -6.72 -14.56 7.03
C GLY A 135 -5.93 -13.24 7.05
N THR A 136 -6.36 -12.25 6.29
CA THR A 136 -5.73 -10.93 6.22
C THR A 136 -5.89 -10.08 7.48
N GLY A 137 -6.70 -10.50 8.45
CA GLY A 137 -6.77 -9.91 9.79
C GLY A 137 -5.45 -9.94 10.56
N LEU A 138 -4.47 -10.71 10.06
CA LEU A 138 -3.09 -10.67 10.54
C LEU A 138 -2.39 -9.32 10.32
N ALA A 139 -2.77 -8.56 9.29
CA ALA A 139 -2.06 -7.35 8.88
C ALA A 139 -1.85 -6.32 10.01
N PRO A 140 -2.88 -5.87 10.76
CA PRO A 140 -2.67 -4.91 11.85
C PRO A 140 -1.80 -5.48 12.97
N PHE A 141 -1.87 -6.78 13.23
CA PHE A 141 -1.02 -7.44 14.23
C PHE A 141 0.42 -7.58 13.75
N ALA A 142 0.66 -7.81 12.46
CA ALA A 142 2.00 -7.80 11.88
C ALA A 142 2.67 -6.42 12.04
N SER A 143 1.90 -5.34 11.99
CA SER A 143 2.36 -4.00 12.30
C SER A 143 2.70 -3.86 13.80
N LEU A 144 1.77 -4.23 14.68
CA LEU A 144 1.90 -4.10 16.13
C LEU A 144 3.05 -4.92 16.73
N ILE A 145 3.26 -6.17 16.30
CA ILE A 145 4.36 -7.01 16.82
C ILE A 145 5.75 -6.52 16.41
N ARG A 146 5.84 -5.59 15.47
CA ARG A 146 7.09 -4.94 15.07
C ARG A 146 7.31 -3.59 15.76
N GLU A 147 6.34 -3.13 16.57
CA GLU A 147 6.47 -1.90 17.37
C GLU A 147 7.14 -2.19 18.72
N PRO A 148 8.25 -1.53 19.07
CA PRO A 148 8.88 -1.67 20.37
C PRO A 148 7.95 -1.39 21.54
N GLU A 149 7.08 -0.37 21.43
CA GLU A 149 6.09 0.01 22.44
C GLU A 149 5.18 -1.14 22.86
N THR A 150 4.89 -2.10 21.97
CA THR A 150 4.09 -3.27 22.28
C THR A 150 4.72 -4.09 23.42
N TYR A 151 6.05 -4.22 23.40
CA TYR A 151 6.81 -5.00 24.38
C TYR A 151 7.19 -4.18 25.62
N GLU A 152 7.13 -2.88 25.55
CA GLU A 152 7.23 -2.00 26.73
C GLU A 152 5.94 -2.02 27.56
N LYS A 153 4.81 -2.25 26.89
CA LYS A 153 3.47 -2.20 27.49
C LYS A 153 3.00 -3.56 28.04
N PHE A 154 3.49 -4.66 27.49
CA PHE A 154 3.09 -6.02 27.85
C PHE A 154 4.31 -6.92 28.05
N ASP A 155 4.28 -7.75 29.11
CA ASP A 155 5.36 -8.72 29.42
C ASP A 155 5.38 -9.88 28.42
N GLU A 156 4.20 -10.29 27.95
CA GLU A 156 4.02 -11.39 27.01
C GLU A 156 3.09 -10.97 25.87
N VAL A 157 3.51 -11.25 24.63
CA VAL A 157 2.69 -11.02 23.42
C VAL A 157 2.43 -12.36 22.76
N ILE A 158 1.16 -12.72 22.62
CA ILE A 158 0.71 -14.01 22.10
C ILE A 158 -0.11 -13.73 20.83
N LEU A 159 0.45 -14.09 19.67
CA LEU A 159 -0.22 -14.01 18.39
C LEU A 159 -0.68 -15.40 17.94
N THR A 160 -1.95 -15.55 17.62
CA THR A 160 -2.51 -16.74 17.01
C THR A 160 -3.10 -16.44 15.65
N HIS A 161 -2.91 -17.38 14.71
CA HIS A 161 -3.36 -17.25 13.32
C HIS A 161 -3.75 -18.62 12.75
#